data_97e26dec56407258564eb2e4fbadff0a
#
_entry.id   97e26dec56407258564eb2e4fbadff0a
#
_cell.length_a   1.000
_cell.length_b   1.000
_cell.length_c   1.000
_cell.angle_alpha   90.00
_cell.angle_beta   90.00
_cell.angle_gamma   90.00
#
_symmetry.space_group_name_H-M   'P 1'
#
loop_
_entity.id
_entity.type
_entity.pdbx_description
1 polymer ?
#
loop_
_entity_poly.entity_id
_entity_poly.type
_entity_poly.pdbx_seq_one_letter_code
_entity_poly.pdbx_strand_id
1 'polypeptide(L)'
;LFCNFFFPVIIVISFAVGSFIVTSSAKPMEAFLLSSCIAGIIMRVQGVPLNEIINTAMLGIKGIMPAIVILALAYSLNDLSQSMNTAGFIVSNTESWLTPKVLPVLAFLITGIVAFSTGTSWGTYAIMIPIAVPLAFNFSGNELNTIVYATVAAIAGGGVFGDHCSPLSDTSILASTGAASDHIDHIKTQMPYALTIGFISVLIYLIIGWSI
;
A
#
# COMPACT_ATOMS: atom_id res chain seq x y z
N LEU A 1 -15.02 20.43 -15.18
CA LEU A 1 -14.72 19.13 -14.55
C LEU A 1 -13.34 18.60 -14.97
N PHE A 2 -13.06 18.53 -16.29
CA PHE A 2 -11.80 18.04 -16.83
C PHE A 2 -10.57 18.78 -16.27
N CYS A 3 -10.57 20.10 -16.32
CA CYS A 3 -9.46 20.91 -15.83
C CYS A 3 -9.19 20.72 -14.32
N ASN A 4 -10.24 20.55 -13.51
CA ASN A 4 -10.11 20.43 -12.06
C ASN A 4 -9.51 19.09 -11.61
N PHE A 5 -9.52 18.08 -12.47
CA PHE A 5 -8.92 16.77 -12.19
C PHE A 5 -7.55 16.63 -12.86
N PHE A 6 -7.48 16.83 -14.16
CA PHE A 6 -6.24 16.54 -14.92
C PHE A 6 -5.10 17.52 -14.63
N PHE A 7 -5.41 18.82 -14.46
CA PHE A 7 -4.37 19.81 -14.19
C PHE A 7 -3.60 19.53 -12.89
N PRO A 8 -4.25 19.30 -11.75
CA PRO A 8 -3.57 18.94 -10.51
C PRO A 8 -2.72 17.65 -10.64
N VAL A 9 -3.24 16.62 -11.32
CA VAL A 9 -2.51 15.36 -11.53
C VAL A 9 -1.26 15.57 -12.40
N ILE A 10 -1.38 16.32 -13.48
CA ILE A 10 -0.24 16.65 -14.37
C ILE A 10 0.82 17.43 -13.59
N ILE A 11 0.42 18.37 -12.73
CA ILE A 11 1.36 19.15 -11.91
C ILE A 11 2.14 18.23 -10.95
N VAL A 12 1.45 17.30 -10.27
CA VAL A 12 2.13 16.36 -9.37
C VAL A 12 3.16 15.54 -10.13
N ILE A 13 2.77 14.95 -11.26
CA ILE A 13 3.67 14.09 -12.06
C ILE A 13 4.84 14.92 -12.61
N SER A 14 4.54 16.06 -13.23
CA SER A 14 5.57 16.91 -13.85
C SER A 14 6.58 17.44 -12.83
N PHE A 15 6.11 17.85 -11.66
CA PHE A 15 6.98 18.35 -10.60
C PHE A 15 7.81 17.22 -9.98
N ALA A 16 7.21 16.06 -9.70
CA ALA A 16 7.92 14.92 -9.15
C ALA A 16 9.02 14.41 -10.10
N VAL A 17 8.70 14.26 -11.40
CA VAL A 17 9.65 13.85 -12.42
C VAL A 17 10.71 14.93 -12.64
N GLY A 18 10.30 16.20 -12.76
CA GLY A 18 11.22 17.32 -12.96
C GLY A 18 12.19 17.47 -11.79
N SER A 19 11.72 17.36 -10.55
CA SER A 19 12.59 17.40 -9.36
C SER A 19 13.58 16.24 -9.35
N PHE A 20 13.16 15.04 -9.74
CA PHE A 20 14.05 13.89 -9.85
C PHE A 20 15.16 14.10 -10.89
N ILE A 21 14.83 14.64 -12.06
CA ILE A 21 15.82 14.92 -13.13
C ILE A 21 16.85 15.97 -12.67
N VAL A 22 16.38 17.03 -11.97
CA VAL A 22 17.25 18.16 -11.60
C VAL A 22 18.07 17.88 -10.34
N THR A 23 17.46 17.22 -9.35
CA THR A 23 18.08 17.07 -8.01
C THR A 23 18.42 15.62 -7.66
N SER A 24 18.18 14.66 -8.57
CA SER A 24 18.29 13.21 -8.34
C SER A 24 17.46 12.73 -7.13
N SER A 25 16.47 13.51 -6.71
CA SER A 25 15.56 13.20 -5.60
C SER A 25 14.15 13.62 -5.97
N ALA A 26 13.22 12.66 -5.97
CA ALA A 26 11.82 12.99 -6.13
C ALA A 26 11.31 13.71 -4.86
N LYS A 27 10.55 14.79 -5.08
CA LYS A 27 9.97 15.62 -4.01
C LYS A 27 8.45 15.53 -4.04
N PRO A 28 7.85 14.38 -3.68
CA PRO A 28 6.41 14.19 -3.79
C PRO A 28 5.60 15.10 -2.85
N MET A 29 6.09 15.39 -1.66
CA MET A 29 5.38 16.25 -0.71
C MET A 29 5.19 17.67 -1.28
N GLU A 30 6.26 18.25 -1.83
CA GLU A 30 6.22 19.56 -2.46
C GLU A 30 5.35 19.55 -3.72
N ALA A 31 5.36 18.45 -4.48
CA ALA A 31 4.51 18.27 -5.65
C ALA A 31 3.02 18.28 -5.27
N PHE A 32 2.63 17.54 -4.24
CA PHE A 32 1.25 17.51 -3.74
C PHE A 32 0.81 18.86 -3.16
N LEU A 33 1.68 19.52 -2.39
CA LEU A 33 1.39 20.84 -1.81
C LEU A 33 1.15 21.88 -2.93
N LEU A 34 2.07 21.95 -3.90
CA LEU A 34 1.95 22.87 -5.03
C LEU A 34 0.68 22.59 -5.84
N SER A 35 0.40 21.34 -6.13
CA SER A 35 -0.80 20.94 -6.87
C SER A 35 -2.08 21.31 -6.13
N SER A 36 -2.13 21.10 -4.82
CA SER A 36 -3.29 21.44 -3.99
C SER A 36 -3.53 22.94 -3.95
N CYS A 37 -2.46 23.76 -3.83
CA CYS A 37 -2.56 25.22 -3.88
C CYS A 37 -3.09 25.70 -5.25
N ILE A 38 -2.55 25.16 -6.34
CA ILE A 38 -2.98 25.53 -7.69
C ILE A 38 -4.43 25.09 -7.93
N ALA A 39 -4.83 23.91 -7.49
CA ALA A 39 -6.22 23.46 -7.57
C ALA A 39 -7.17 24.42 -6.84
N GLY A 40 -6.80 24.87 -5.63
CA GLY A 40 -7.57 25.87 -4.89
C GLY A 40 -7.70 27.21 -5.63
N ILE A 41 -6.61 27.68 -6.25
CA ILE A 41 -6.61 28.90 -7.06
C ILE A 41 -7.54 28.74 -8.29
N ILE A 42 -7.43 27.62 -9.01
CA ILE A 42 -8.28 27.34 -10.17
C ILE A 42 -9.76 27.35 -9.76
N MET A 43 -10.12 26.69 -8.67
CA MET A 43 -11.49 26.66 -8.17
C MET A 43 -11.96 28.07 -7.79
N ARG A 44 -11.09 28.87 -7.19
CA ARG A 44 -11.42 30.27 -6.82
C ARG A 44 -11.67 31.14 -8.05
N VAL A 45 -10.86 31.00 -9.10
CA VAL A 45 -11.05 31.72 -10.39
C VAL A 45 -12.35 31.29 -11.08
N GLN A 46 -12.77 30.02 -10.91
CA GLN A 46 -14.05 29.52 -11.41
C GLN A 46 -15.27 30.01 -10.60
N GLY A 47 -15.06 30.82 -9.57
CA GLY A 47 -16.14 31.43 -8.78
C GLY A 47 -16.55 30.61 -7.54
N VAL A 48 -15.84 29.51 -7.22
CA VAL A 48 -16.15 28.72 -6.02
C VAL A 48 -15.85 29.54 -4.76
N PRO A 49 -16.77 29.63 -3.79
CA PRO A 49 -16.55 30.34 -2.56
C PRO A 49 -15.39 29.76 -1.74
N LEU A 50 -14.59 30.63 -1.11
CA LEU A 50 -13.43 30.20 -0.32
C LEU A 50 -13.79 29.18 0.78
N ASN A 51 -14.94 29.36 1.42
CA ASN A 51 -15.43 28.45 2.46
C ASN A 51 -15.67 27.04 1.91
N GLU A 52 -16.15 26.91 0.69
CA GLU A 52 -16.37 25.61 0.04
C GLU A 52 -15.03 24.94 -0.29
N ILE A 53 -14.05 25.70 -0.78
CA ILE A 53 -12.69 25.19 -1.06
C ILE A 53 -12.05 24.68 0.24
N ILE A 54 -12.14 25.47 1.33
CA ILE A 54 -11.59 25.08 2.63
C ILE A 54 -12.31 23.84 3.18
N ASN A 55 -13.64 23.80 3.11
CA ASN A 55 -14.40 22.65 3.59
C ASN A 55 -14.05 21.38 2.81
N THR A 56 -13.87 21.47 1.49
CA THR A 56 -13.45 20.34 0.65
C THR A 56 -12.05 19.87 1.03
N ALA A 57 -11.11 20.78 1.24
CA ALA A 57 -9.77 20.44 1.72
C ALA A 57 -9.80 19.76 3.10
N MET A 58 -10.63 20.25 4.02
CA MET A 58 -10.81 19.63 5.35
C MET A 58 -11.45 18.26 5.27
N LEU A 59 -12.37 18.01 4.34
CA LEU A 59 -12.93 16.69 4.09
C LEU A 59 -11.84 15.72 3.59
N GLY A 60 -10.97 16.17 2.69
CA GLY A 60 -9.82 15.39 2.24
C GLY A 60 -8.88 15.01 3.39
N ILE A 61 -8.54 15.98 4.26
CA ILE A 61 -7.71 15.73 5.46
C ILE A 61 -8.38 14.73 6.40
N LYS A 62 -9.69 14.88 6.67
CA LYS A 62 -10.43 13.92 7.50
C LYS A 62 -10.43 12.51 6.90
N GLY A 63 -10.49 12.39 5.58
CA GLY A 63 -10.46 11.11 4.89
C GLY A 63 -9.16 10.32 5.08
N ILE A 64 -8.01 10.99 5.24
CA ILE A 64 -6.71 10.34 5.45
C ILE A 64 -6.35 10.14 6.93
N MET A 65 -7.09 10.73 7.87
CA MET A 65 -6.81 10.62 9.32
C MET A 65 -6.74 9.18 9.84
N PRO A 66 -7.64 8.26 9.45
CA PRO A 66 -7.52 6.87 9.86
C PRO A 66 -6.20 6.23 9.44
N ALA A 67 -5.74 6.48 8.22
CA ALA A 67 -4.46 5.96 7.72
C ALA A 67 -3.27 6.52 8.53
N ILE A 68 -3.29 7.79 8.90
CA ILE A 68 -2.25 8.40 9.75
C ILE A 68 -2.20 7.74 11.13
N VAL A 69 -3.37 7.52 11.75
CA VAL A 69 -3.45 6.85 13.06
C VAL A 69 -2.93 5.42 12.97
N ILE A 70 -3.33 4.67 11.95
CA ILE A 70 -2.84 3.30 11.72
C ILE A 70 -1.32 3.29 11.56
N LEU A 71 -0.75 4.19 10.77
CA LEU A 71 0.70 4.28 10.58
C LEU A 71 1.43 4.63 11.89
N ALA A 72 0.91 5.55 12.68
CA ALA A 72 1.50 5.89 13.98
C ALA A 72 1.51 4.67 14.94
N LEU A 73 0.42 3.91 15.00
CA LEU A 73 0.35 2.68 15.77
C LEU A 73 1.29 1.59 15.23
N ALA A 74 1.44 1.51 13.91
CA ALA A 74 2.36 0.57 13.28
C ALA A 74 3.83 0.85 13.63
N TYR A 75 4.25 2.11 13.67
CA TYR A 75 5.59 2.47 14.15
C TYR A 75 5.81 2.03 15.60
N SER A 76 4.83 2.27 16.47
CA SER A 76 4.89 1.83 17.86
C SER A 76 4.97 0.31 17.98
N LEU A 77 4.20 -0.42 17.16
CA LEU A 77 4.24 -1.89 17.10
C LEU A 77 5.61 -2.39 16.60
N ASN A 78 6.21 -1.73 15.61
CA ASN A 78 7.54 -2.08 15.12
C ASN A 78 8.61 -1.92 16.20
N ASP A 79 8.62 -0.80 16.93
CA ASP A 79 9.56 -0.55 18.02
C ASP A 79 9.40 -1.60 19.13
N LEU A 80 8.17 -1.95 19.48
CA LEU A 80 7.88 -2.99 20.46
C LEU A 80 8.36 -4.37 19.96
N SER A 81 8.06 -4.72 18.72
CA SER A 81 8.49 -5.97 18.10
C SER A 81 10.01 -6.12 18.07
N GLN A 82 10.73 -5.05 17.77
CA GLN A 82 12.19 -5.03 17.80
C GLN A 82 12.73 -5.18 19.24
N SER A 83 12.17 -4.45 20.20
CA SER A 83 12.60 -4.51 21.61
C SER A 83 12.37 -5.90 22.22
N MET A 84 11.34 -6.60 21.79
CA MET A 84 11.02 -7.98 22.22
C MET A 84 11.78 -9.04 21.41
N ASN A 85 12.59 -8.67 20.42
CA ASN A 85 13.24 -9.60 19.50
C ASN A 85 12.27 -10.62 18.88
N THR A 86 11.10 -10.15 18.47
CA THR A 86 10.02 -11.01 17.95
C THR A 86 10.47 -11.82 16.74
N ALA A 87 11.24 -11.21 15.83
CA ALA A 87 11.76 -11.93 14.65
C ALA A 87 12.68 -13.09 15.04
N GLY A 88 13.63 -12.88 15.96
CA GLY A 88 14.52 -13.93 16.45
C GLY A 88 13.74 -15.04 17.17
N PHE A 89 12.72 -14.73 17.96
CA PHE A 89 11.85 -15.69 18.60
C PHE A 89 11.08 -16.54 17.58
N ILE A 90 10.51 -15.91 16.53
CA ILE A 90 9.81 -16.63 15.46
C ILE A 90 10.79 -17.57 14.74
N VAL A 91 11.97 -17.10 14.35
CA VAL A 91 12.98 -17.95 13.70
C VAL A 91 13.31 -19.15 14.56
N SER A 92 13.69 -18.95 15.82
CA SER A 92 14.12 -20.03 16.72
C SER A 92 13.03 -21.09 16.98
N ASN A 93 11.76 -20.71 16.92
CA ASN A 93 10.64 -21.63 17.15
C ASN A 93 10.06 -22.23 15.85
N THR A 94 10.46 -21.75 14.67
CA THR A 94 9.93 -22.17 13.38
C THR A 94 11.00 -22.69 12.41
N GLU A 95 12.24 -22.83 12.86
CA GLU A 95 13.40 -23.27 12.05
C GLU A 95 13.15 -24.56 11.26
N SER A 96 12.28 -25.45 11.76
CA SER A 96 12.01 -26.73 11.12
C SER A 96 11.22 -26.63 9.81
N TRP A 97 10.44 -25.57 9.61
CA TRP A 97 9.54 -25.42 8.45
C TRP A 97 9.56 -24.02 7.81
N LEU A 98 9.88 -22.98 8.56
CA LEU A 98 9.99 -21.61 8.04
C LEU A 98 11.41 -21.37 7.52
N THR A 99 11.59 -21.59 6.24
CA THR A 99 12.87 -21.38 5.57
C THR A 99 12.86 -20.07 4.77
N PRO A 100 14.03 -19.50 4.47
CA PRO A 100 14.13 -18.34 3.57
C PRO A 100 13.36 -18.53 2.26
N LYS A 101 13.34 -19.75 1.73
CA LYS A 101 12.68 -20.13 0.47
C LYS A 101 11.17 -19.96 0.48
N VAL A 102 10.55 -20.15 1.62
CA VAL A 102 9.08 -20.16 1.78
C VAL A 102 8.58 -18.81 2.26
N LEU A 103 9.43 -17.98 2.86
CA LEU A 103 9.03 -16.73 3.47
C LEU A 103 8.30 -15.75 2.52
N PRO A 104 8.76 -15.48 1.27
CA PRO A 104 8.03 -14.57 0.38
C PRO A 104 6.62 -15.07 0.03
N VAL A 105 6.46 -16.36 -0.20
CA VAL A 105 5.14 -16.96 -0.49
C VAL A 105 4.20 -16.84 0.69
N LEU A 106 4.67 -17.17 1.88
CA LEU A 106 3.88 -17.03 3.11
C LEU A 106 3.53 -15.57 3.38
N ALA A 107 4.48 -14.65 3.20
CA ALA A 107 4.22 -13.23 3.34
C ALA A 107 3.12 -12.76 2.37
N PHE A 108 3.15 -13.19 1.10
CA PHE A 108 2.10 -12.87 0.13
C PHE A 108 0.73 -13.41 0.55
N LEU A 109 0.66 -14.69 0.90
CA LEU A 109 -0.62 -15.34 1.23
C LEU A 109 -1.23 -14.79 2.51
N ILE A 110 -0.43 -14.65 3.58
CA ILE A 110 -0.90 -14.13 4.86
C ILE A 110 -1.34 -12.67 4.70
N THR A 111 -0.54 -11.86 4.01
CA THR A 111 -0.90 -10.46 3.71
C THR A 111 -2.19 -10.38 2.91
N GLY A 112 -2.36 -11.25 1.92
CA GLY A 112 -3.59 -11.33 1.12
C GLY A 112 -4.82 -11.67 1.96
N ILE A 113 -4.71 -12.64 2.87
CA ILE A 113 -5.80 -13.02 3.79
C ILE A 113 -6.15 -11.88 4.74
N VAL A 114 -5.14 -11.22 5.32
CA VAL A 114 -5.35 -10.08 6.24
C VAL A 114 -6.00 -8.91 5.49
N ALA A 115 -5.50 -8.56 4.30
CA ALA A 115 -6.06 -7.48 3.49
C ALA A 115 -7.50 -7.78 3.04
N PHE A 116 -7.78 -9.01 2.64
CA PHE A 116 -9.15 -9.44 2.33
C PHE A 116 -10.09 -9.27 3.53
N SER A 117 -9.65 -9.69 4.71
CA SER A 117 -10.46 -9.67 5.94
C SER A 117 -10.69 -8.25 6.47
N THR A 118 -9.70 -7.38 6.35
CA THR A 118 -9.74 -6.00 6.84
C THR A 118 -10.33 -5.01 5.82
N GLY A 119 -10.32 -5.36 4.55
CA GLY A 119 -10.75 -4.47 3.45
C GLY A 119 -9.79 -3.30 3.22
N THR A 120 -8.52 -3.41 3.65
CA THR A 120 -7.54 -2.34 3.45
C THR A 120 -6.13 -2.88 3.26
N SER A 121 -5.47 -2.44 2.19
CA SER A 121 -4.05 -2.72 1.97
C SER A 121 -3.15 -1.96 2.94
N TRP A 122 -3.45 -0.69 3.22
CA TRP A 122 -2.64 0.15 4.11
C TRP A 122 -2.58 -0.35 5.55
N GLY A 123 -3.74 -0.70 6.13
CA GLY A 123 -3.81 -1.30 7.46
C GLY A 123 -3.06 -2.63 7.54
N THR A 124 -3.12 -3.40 6.47
CA THR A 124 -2.40 -4.68 6.37
C THR A 124 -0.89 -4.49 6.31
N TYR A 125 -0.40 -3.50 5.55
CA TYR A 125 1.05 -3.18 5.52
C TYR A 125 1.55 -2.78 6.90
N ALA A 126 0.77 -2.01 7.64
CA ALA A 126 1.08 -1.59 9.00
C ALA A 126 1.30 -2.77 9.96
N ILE A 127 0.58 -3.87 9.74
CA ILE A 127 0.71 -5.10 10.54
C ILE A 127 1.84 -5.98 10.04
N MET A 128 1.92 -6.20 8.72
CA MET A 128 2.78 -7.22 8.14
C MET A 128 4.24 -6.79 7.99
N ILE A 129 4.50 -5.51 7.68
CA ILE A 129 5.87 -5.01 7.52
C ILE A 129 6.69 -5.16 8.80
N PRO A 130 6.21 -4.73 9.99
CA PRO A 130 6.97 -4.89 11.25
C PRO A 130 7.26 -6.34 11.63
N ILE A 131 6.51 -7.29 11.11
CA ILE A 131 6.69 -8.73 11.41
C ILE A 131 7.59 -9.39 10.37
N ALA A 132 7.23 -9.32 9.11
CA ALA A 132 7.86 -10.13 8.07
C ALA A 132 9.18 -9.54 7.54
N VAL A 133 9.35 -8.22 7.55
CA VAL A 133 10.60 -7.61 7.08
C VAL A 133 11.77 -7.84 8.04
N PRO A 134 11.65 -7.66 9.38
CA PRO A 134 12.71 -8.05 10.31
C PRO A 134 13.04 -9.55 10.24
N LEU A 135 12.03 -10.40 10.00
CA LEU A 135 12.24 -11.83 9.81
C LEU A 135 13.08 -12.12 8.55
N ALA A 136 12.79 -11.42 7.44
CA ALA A 136 13.59 -11.54 6.22
C ALA A 136 15.04 -11.05 6.42
N PHE A 137 15.23 -9.97 7.16
CA PHE A 137 16.57 -9.49 7.53
C PHE A 137 17.33 -10.50 8.39
N ASN A 138 16.66 -11.15 9.32
CA ASN A 138 17.29 -12.19 10.14
C ASN A 138 17.80 -13.36 9.30
N PHE A 139 16.99 -13.84 8.35
CA PHE A 139 17.40 -14.88 7.39
C PHE A 139 18.49 -14.42 6.42
N SER A 140 18.62 -13.14 6.16
CA SER A 140 19.62 -12.56 5.25
C SER A 140 20.97 -12.26 5.92
N GLY A 141 21.10 -12.48 7.23
CA GLY A 141 22.27 -12.04 8.01
C GLY A 141 22.32 -10.54 8.22
N ASN A 142 21.16 -9.87 8.26
CA ASN A 142 20.99 -8.43 8.38
C ASN A 142 21.50 -7.62 7.17
N GLU A 143 21.56 -8.24 6.00
CA GLU A 143 21.93 -7.58 4.74
C GLU A 143 20.72 -7.44 3.82
N LEU A 144 20.73 -6.37 3.01
CA LEU A 144 19.75 -6.19 1.93
C LEU A 144 20.08 -7.14 0.78
N ASN A 145 19.28 -8.18 0.64
CA ASN A 145 19.46 -9.18 -0.40
C ASN A 145 18.11 -9.57 -1.04
N THR A 146 18.12 -10.54 -1.94
CA THR A 146 16.95 -10.98 -2.70
C THR A 146 15.78 -11.40 -1.82
N ILE A 147 16.02 -12.04 -0.66
CA ILE A 147 14.94 -12.47 0.25
C ILE A 147 14.22 -11.28 0.86
N VAL A 148 14.95 -10.22 1.24
CA VAL A 148 14.36 -9.00 1.81
C VAL A 148 13.50 -8.30 0.75
N TYR A 149 14.04 -8.11 -0.46
CA TYR A 149 13.29 -7.48 -1.55
C TYR A 149 12.05 -8.30 -1.94
N ALA A 150 12.19 -9.63 -2.05
CA ALA A 150 11.08 -10.51 -2.38
C ALA A 150 9.98 -10.48 -1.31
N THR A 151 10.36 -10.43 -0.03
CA THR A 151 9.40 -10.35 1.09
C THR A 151 8.66 -9.03 1.09
N VAL A 152 9.34 -7.90 0.88
CA VAL A 152 8.70 -6.59 0.79
C VAL A 152 7.74 -6.54 -0.41
N ALA A 153 8.19 -7.03 -1.58
CA ALA A 153 7.34 -7.11 -2.77
C ALA A 153 6.12 -8.03 -2.55
N ALA A 154 6.32 -9.14 -1.84
CA ALA A 154 5.25 -10.08 -1.50
C ALA A 154 4.20 -9.47 -0.58
N ILE A 155 4.62 -8.69 0.43
CA ILE A 155 3.70 -7.95 1.30
C ILE A 155 2.92 -6.92 0.47
N ALA A 156 3.60 -6.12 -0.34
CA ALA A 156 2.96 -5.11 -1.17
C ALA A 156 1.93 -5.73 -2.14
N GLY A 157 2.34 -6.79 -2.87
CA GLY A 157 1.47 -7.51 -3.80
C GLY A 157 0.31 -8.24 -3.10
N GLY A 158 0.57 -8.88 -1.96
CA GLY A 158 -0.44 -9.58 -1.17
C GLY A 158 -1.51 -8.62 -0.63
N GLY A 159 -1.11 -7.44 -0.15
CA GLY A 159 -2.04 -6.43 0.31
C GLY A 159 -2.96 -5.93 -0.79
N VAL A 160 -2.41 -5.60 -1.97
CA VAL A 160 -3.21 -5.21 -3.14
C VAL A 160 -4.14 -6.36 -3.58
N PHE A 161 -3.61 -7.59 -3.64
CA PHE A 161 -4.39 -8.77 -4.02
C PHE A 161 -5.59 -8.99 -3.11
N GLY A 162 -5.38 -8.98 -1.77
CA GLY A 162 -6.45 -9.18 -0.81
C GLY A 162 -7.48 -8.05 -0.82
N ASP A 163 -7.02 -6.81 -0.93
CA ASP A 163 -7.87 -5.63 -1.03
C ASP A 163 -8.79 -5.70 -2.25
N HIS A 164 -8.25 -6.06 -3.43
CA HIS A 164 -9.05 -6.21 -4.65
C HIS A 164 -10.06 -7.35 -4.59
N CYS A 165 -9.84 -8.38 -3.80
CA CYS A 165 -10.78 -9.47 -3.60
C CYS A 165 -11.84 -9.16 -2.54
N SER A 166 -11.63 -8.16 -1.69
CA SER A 166 -12.45 -7.91 -0.52
C SER A 166 -13.71 -7.11 -0.84
N PRO A 167 -14.90 -7.59 -0.44
CA PRO A 167 -16.12 -6.80 -0.52
C PRO A 167 -16.17 -5.67 0.52
N LEU A 168 -15.26 -5.65 1.48
CA LEU A 168 -15.14 -4.59 2.50
C LEU A 168 -14.18 -3.49 2.07
N SER A 169 -13.50 -3.63 0.93
CA SER A 169 -12.49 -2.70 0.44
C SER A 169 -13.10 -1.36 0.07
N ASP A 170 -12.54 -0.30 0.66
CA ASP A 170 -12.91 1.08 0.34
C ASP A 170 -12.57 1.44 -1.11
N THR A 171 -11.46 0.93 -1.64
CA THR A 171 -11.06 1.13 -3.05
C THR A 171 -12.04 0.46 -4.01
N SER A 172 -12.50 -0.76 -3.70
CA SER A 172 -13.50 -1.48 -4.51
C SER A 172 -14.90 -0.83 -4.42
N ILE A 173 -15.27 -0.31 -3.24
CA ILE A 173 -16.51 0.46 -3.05
C ILE A 173 -16.46 1.74 -3.89
N LEU A 174 -15.37 2.49 -3.86
CA LEU A 174 -15.21 3.70 -4.65
C LEU A 174 -15.20 3.40 -6.16
N ALA A 175 -14.54 2.34 -6.59
CA ALA A 175 -14.50 1.93 -7.99
C ALA A 175 -15.89 1.55 -8.52
N SER A 176 -16.63 0.74 -7.79
CA SER A 176 -18.00 0.33 -8.17
C SER A 176 -18.97 1.53 -8.20
N THR A 177 -18.87 2.41 -7.20
CA THR A 177 -19.67 3.64 -7.14
C THR A 177 -19.33 4.58 -8.30
N GLY A 178 -18.05 4.77 -8.60
CA GLY A 178 -17.59 5.60 -9.72
C GLY A 178 -18.01 5.05 -11.09
N ALA A 179 -18.10 3.71 -11.22
CA ALA A 179 -18.58 3.03 -12.42
C ALA A 179 -20.11 2.91 -12.50
N ALA A 180 -20.85 3.40 -11.48
CA ALA A 180 -22.29 3.22 -11.34
C ALA A 180 -22.73 1.75 -11.48
N SER A 181 -21.92 0.81 -10.98
CA SER A 181 -22.18 -0.63 -10.97
C SER A 181 -22.57 -1.10 -9.56
N ASP A 182 -23.30 -2.23 -9.51
CA ASP A 182 -23.55 -2.91 -8.24
C ASP A 182 -22.21 -3.36 -7.62
N HIS A 183 -22.03 -3.10 -6.33
CA HIS A 183 -20.77 -3.38 -5.64
C HIS A 183 -20.43 -4.87 -5.61
N ILE A 184 -21.40 -5.71 -5.31
CA ILE A 184 -21.19 -7.16 -5.22
C ILE A 184 -20.94 -7.77 -6.60
N ASP A 185 -21.61 -7.28 -7.63
CA ASP A 185 -21.37 -7.74 -9.00
C ASP A 185 -20.00 -7.27 -9.51
N HIS A 186 -19.57 -6.07 -9.11
CA HIS A 186 -18.19 -5.59 -9.36
C HIS A 186 -17.17 -6.56 -8.76
N ILE A 187 -17.30 -6.91 -7.49
CA ILE A 187 -16.40 -7.86 -6.82
C ILE A 187 -16.42 -9.24 -7.50
N LYS A 188 -17.60 -9.79 -7.81
CA LYS A 188 -17.71 -11.08 -8.49
C LYS A 188 -17.00 -11.11 -9.84
N THR A 189 -17.09 -10.02 -10.60
CA THR A 189 -16.44 -9.92 -11.92
C THR A 189 -14.95 -9.66 -11.82
N GLN A 190 -14.47 -8.96 -10.79
CA GLN A 190 -13.06 -8.66 -10.54
C GLN A 190 -12.30 -9.87 -9.96
N MET A 191 -12.94 -10.66 -9.11
CA MET A 191 -12.32 -11.74 -8.35
C MET A 191 -11.59 -12.78 -9.23
N PRO A 192 -12.13 -13.29 -10.36
CA PRO A 192 -11.41 -14.24 -11.21
C PRO A 192 -10.08 -13.69 -11.73
N TYR A 193 -10.03 -12.41 -12.09
CA TYR A 193 -8.79 -11.78 -12.55
C TYR A 193 -7.78 -11.65 -11.40
N ALA A 194 -8.24 -11.19 -10.25
CA ALA A 194 -7.38 -11.07 -9.06
C ALA A 194 -6.83 -12.43 -8.62
N LEU A 195 -7.67 -13.48 -8.57
CA LEU A 195 -7.24 -14.84 -8.22
C LEU A 195 -6.24 -15.41 -9.24
N THR A 196 -6.43 -15.15 -10.54
CA THR A 196 -5.48 -15.59 -11.58
C THR A 196 -4.12 -14.95 -11.37
N ILE A 197 -4.07 -13.63 -11.16
CA ILE A 197 -2.82 -12.91 -10.91
C ILE A 197 -2.22 -13.31 -9.56
N GLY A 198 -3.05 -13.49 -8.53
CA GLY A 198 -2.61 -14.00 -7.22
C GLY A 198 -1.94 -15.37 -7.32
N PHE A 199 -2.52 -16.28 -8.08
CA PHE A 199 -1.92 -17.59 -8.32
C PHE A 199 -0.58 -17.52 -9.07
N ILE A 200 -0.50 -16.69 -10.13
CA ILE A 200 0.75 -16.44 -10.85
C ILE A 200 1.80 -15.86 -9.89
N SER A 201 1.41 -14.92 -9.03
CA SER A 201 2.32 -14.30 -8.05
C SER A 201 2.86 -15.33 -7.06
N VAL A 202 2.04 -16.26 -6.59
CA VAL A 202 2.48 -17.38 -5.73
C VAL A 202 3.54 -18.22 -6.44
N LEU A 203 3.33 -18.56 -7.71
CA LEU A 203 4.33 -19.33 -8.49
C LEU A 203 5.64 -18.56 -8.65
N ILE A 204 5.56 -17.25 -8.93
CA ILE A 204 6.75 -16.40 -9.05
C ILE A 204 7.52 -16.34 -7.72
N TYR A 205 6.84 -16.14 -6.58
CA TYR A 205 7.49 -16.11 -5.28
C TYR A 205 8.06 -17.47 -4.87
N LEU A 206 7.44 -18.59 -5.29
CA LEU A 206 8.01 -19.93 -5.13
C LEU A 206 9.31 -20.06 -5.92
N ILE A 207 9.32 -19.64 -7.19
CA ILE A 207 10.52 -19.69 -8.04
C ILE A 207 11.64 -18.82 -7.45
N ILE A 208 11.33 -17.60 -7.04
CA ILE A 208 12.29 -16.70 -6.40
C ILE A 208 12.83 -17.35 -5.10
N GLY A 209 11.95 -17.85 -4.25
CA GLY A 209 12.35 -18.49 -3.01
C GLY A 209 13.24 -19.71 -3.22
N TRP A 210 13.03 -20.47 -4.31
CA TRP A 210 13.89 -21.61 -4.65
C TRP A 210 15.23 -21.22 -5.26
N SER A 211 15.35 -19.99 -5.80
CA SER A 211 16.60 -19.45 -6.36
C SER A 211 17.51 -18.79 -5.31
N ILE A 212 17.01 -18.61 -4.10
CA ILE A 212 17.75 -18.13 -2.92
C ILE A 212 18.37 -19.31 -2.18
#